data_03d34461abab049662af3155769a42be
#
_entry.id   03d34461abab049662af3155769a42be
#
_cell.length_a   1.000
_cell.length_b   1.000
_cell.length_c   1.000
_cell.angle_alpha   90.00
_cell.angle_beta   90.00
_cell.angle_gamma   90.00
#
_symmetry.space_group_name_H-M   'P 1'
#
loop_
_entity.id
_entity.type
_entity.pdbx_description
1 polymer ?
#
loop_
_entity_poly.entity_id
_entity_poly.type
_entity_poly.pdbx_seq_one_letter_code
_entity_poly.pdbx_strand_id
1 'polypeptide(L)'
;MTIKNKKTLNTVIIIPARIDSSRLKKKLLRNISGLPMIVRVAQNAENLKMGRVIVGTDSREIYNECEKNNLEAMMTKSSHKSGTDRVYEVYEILNEDFDLIINLQGDLPIFKKDLLEKTTKLFSDDSVDIGSAVCDLEDSEINDNNIVKARVVLDDYDEGFALDFMRTVDCTKNIYHHIGVYIYKPNVLKEFVSLLQSKREKERNLEQMRAMDNNYKIKLVKVGHNPPSVDTIEDLKKIRLHFKKNNF
;
A
#
# COMPACT_ATOMS: atom_id res chain seq x y z
N MET A 1 -25.00 -10.44 27.61
CA MET A 1 -23.94 -9.95 26.68
C MET A 1 -24.29 -10.42 25.29
N THR A 2 -24.79 -9.53 24.47
CA THR A 2 -25.15 -9.86 23.08
C THR A 2 -23.86 -9.91 22.26
N ILE A 3 -23.48 -11.09 21.80
CA ILE A 3 -22.38 -11.26 20.85
C ILE A 3 -22.82 -10.55 19.57
N LYS A 4 -22.35 -9.31 19.33
CA LYS A 4 -22.51 -8.66 18.03
C LYS A 4 -21.79 -9.57 17.02
N ASN A 5 -22.53 -10.21 16.14
CA ASN A 5 -21.97 -10.89 14.98
C ASN A 5 -21.04 -9.89 14.28
N LYS A 6 -19.75 -10.17 14.27
CA LYS A 6 -18.76 -9.33 13.61
C LYS A 6 -19.03 -9.43 12.10
N LYS A 7 -19.67 -8.41 11.51
CA LYS A 7 -19.90 -8.33 10.06
C LYS A 7 -18.54 -8.50 9.40
N THR A 8 -18.39 -9.50 8.54
CA THR A 8 -17.19 -9.62 7.70
C THR A 8 -17.21 -8.44 6.74
N LEU A 9 -16.18 -7.60 6.79
CA LEU A 9 -16.07 -6.44 5.89
C LEU A 9 -15.88 -6.93 4.45
N ASN A 10 -16.68 -6.40 3.53
CA ASN A 10 -16.48 -6.60 2.09
C ASN A 10 -15.33 -5.70 1.62
N THR A 11 -14.21 -6.30 1.25
CA THR A 11 -13.00 -5.56 0.88
C THR A 11 -12.59 -5.84 -0.57
N VAL A 12 -12.01 -4.82 -1.22
CA VAL A 12 -11.32 -4.98 -2.50
C VAL A 12 -9.86 -4.57 -2.33
N ILE A 13 -8.95 -5.37 -2.88
CA ILE A 13 -7.51 -5.08 -2.94
C ILE A 13 -7.20 -4.63 -4.35
N ILE A 14 -6.80 -3.38 -4.51
CA ILE A 14 -6.45 -2.81 -5.81
C ILE A 14 -4.95 -2.52 -5.81
N ILE A 15 -4.26 -3.06 -6.82
CA ILE A 15 -2.81 -2.93 -6.99
C ILE A 15 -2.56 -1.98 -8.16
N PRO A 16 -2.21 -0.70 -7.91
CA PRO A 16 -1.89 0.22 -8.98
C PRO A 16 -0.56 -0.14 -9.64
N ALA A 17 -0.57 -0.29 -10.95
CA ALA A 17 0.57 -0.74 -11.74
C ALA A 17 0.78 0.14 -12.97
N ARG A 18 1.83 0.98 -12.98
CA ARG A 18 2.24 1.75 -14.14
C ARG A 18 3.48 1.15 -14.79
N ILE A 19 3.58 1.29 -16.12
CA ILE A 19 4.73 0.77 -16.85
C ILE A 19 5.99 1.58 -16.56
N ASP A 20 5.84 2.90 -16.40
CA ASP A 20 6.96 3.81 -16.20
C ASP A 20 7.47 3.76 -14.76
N SER A 21 8.76 3.55 -14.65
CA SER A 21 9.49 3.57 -13.40
C SER A 21 10.87 4.20 -13.63
N SER A 22 11.16 5.27 -12.91
CA SER A 22 12.37 6.08 -13.12
C SER A 22 13.66 5.36 -12.71
N ARG A 23 13.64 4.64 -11.59
CA ARG A 23 14.83 3.98 -11.00
C ARG A 23 15.09 2.58 -11.56
N LEU A 24 14.06 1.85 -11.94
CA LEU A 24 14.18 0.50 -12.49
C LEU A 24 13.20 0.32 -13.65
N LYS A 25 13.68 0.51 -14.88
CA LYS A 25 12.86 0.44 -16.09
C LYS A 25 11.99 -0.82 -16.14
N LYS A 26 10.68 -0.64 -16.41
CA LYS A 26 9.65 -1.69 -16.43
C LYS A 26 9.67 -2.53 -15.14
N LYS A 27 9.80 -1.87 -13.98
CA LYS A 27 9.97 -2.49 -12.66
C LYS A 27 9.01 -3.66 -12.42
N LEU A 28 7.72 -3.44 -12.63
CA LEU A 28 6.67 -4.41 -12.32
C LEU A 28 6.66 -5.65 -13.23
N LEU A 29 7.31 -5.56 -14.41
CA LEU A 29 7.51 -6.68 -15.32
C LEU A 29 8.83 -7.43 -15.08
N ARG A 30 9.67 -6.98 -14.12
CA ARG A 30 10.91 -7.70 -13.82
C ARG A 30 10.63 -9.09 -13.26
N ASN A 31 11.31 -10.08 -13.82
CA ASN A 31 11.14 -11.48 -13.45
C ASN A 31 11.67 -11.75 -12.02
N ILE A 32 10.86 -12.42 -11.21
CA ILE A 32 11.19 -12.96 -9.89
C ILE A 32 10.85 -14.44 -9.90
N SER A 33 11.89 -15.30 -10.02
CA SER A 33 11.75 -16.78 -10.04
C SER A 33 10.66 -17.27 -11.01
N GLY A 34 10.76 -16.85 -12.28
CA GLY A 34 9.88 -17.33 -13.35
C GLY A 34 8.65 -16.45 -13.65
N LEU A 35 8.24 -15.57 -12.75
CA LEU A 35 7.06 -14.70 -12.92
C LEU A 35 7.42 -13.22 -12.82
N PRO A 36 6.68 -12.32 -13.52
CA PRO A 36 6.79 -10.89 -13.30
C PRO A 36 6.48 -10.49 -11.85
N MET A 37 7.12 -9.42 -11.36
CA MET A 37 6.91 -8.90 -10.01
C MET A 37 5.43 -8.64 -9.71
N ILE A 38 4.70 -7.98 -10.61
CA ILE A 38 3.27 -7.68 -10.42
C ILE A 38 2.43 -8.94 -10.23
N VAL A 39 2.77 -10.01 -10.97
CA VAL A 39 2.10 -11.31 -10.84
C VAL A 39 2.36 -11.90 -9.46
N ARG A 40 3.62 -11.82 -8.95
CA ARG A 40 3.95 -12.28 -7.60
C ARG A 40 3.18 -11.52 -6.52
N VAL A 41 3.07 -10.19 -6.65
CA VAL A 41 2.30 -9.37 -5.70
C VAL A 41 0.82 -9.76 -5.72
N ALA A 42 0.22 -9.84 -6.90
CA ALA A 42 -1.20 -10.15 -7.03
C ALA A 42 -1.53 -11.57 -6.54
N GLN A 43 -0.74 -12.58 -6.90
CA GLN A 43 -0.90 -13.95 -6.39
C GLN A 43 -0.75 -14.03 -4.87
N ASN A 44 0.23 -13.28 -4.29
CA ASN A 44 0.37 -13.22 -2.85
C ASN A 44 -0.88 -12.61 -2.19
N ALA A 45 -1.43 -11.53 -2.77
CA ALA A 45 -2.66 -10.90 -2.28
C ALA A 45 -3.87 -11.85 -2.37
N GLU A 46 -4.06 -12.58 -3.48
CA GLU A 46 -5.14 -13.55 -3.64
C GLU A 46 -5.06 -14.70 -2.61
N ASN A 47 -3.83 -15.18 -2.34
CA ASN A 47 -3.60 -16.25 -1.38
C ASN A 47 -4.01 -15.88 0.06
N LEU A 48 -4.10 -14.59 0.39
CA LEU A 48 -4.56 -14.13 1.69
C LEU A 48 -6.07 -14.29 1.90
N LYS A 49 -6.84 -14.37 0.80
CA LYS A 49 -8.31 -14.54 0.82
C LYS A 49 -9.01 -13.44 1.65
N MET A 50 -8.55 -12.20 1.51
CA MET A 50 -9.07 -11.05 2.25
C MET A 50 -10.04 -10.19 1.44
N GLY A 51 -10.28 -10.52 0.18
CA GLY A 51 -11.15 -9.80 -0.73
C GLY A 51 -10.78 -10.07 -2.19
N ARG A 52 -11.53 -9.47 -3.11
CA ARG A 52 -11.23 -9.48 -4.54
C ARG A 52 -9.94 -8.72 -4.81
N VAL A 53 -9.07 -9.24 -5.67
CA VAL A 53 -7.79 -8.61 -6.02
C VAL A 53 -7.82 -8.18 -7.47
N ILE A 54 -7.46 -6.91 -7.74
CA ILE A 54 -7.50 -6.34 -9.09
C ILE A 54 -6.24 -5.53 -9.33
N VAL A 55 -5.59 -5.73 -10.46
CA VAL A 55 -4.46 -4.92 -10.93
C VAL A 55 -4.98 -3.81 -11.83
N GLY A 56 -4.84 -2.55 -11.40
CA GLY A 56 -5.15 -1.37 -12.22
C GLY A 56 -3.92 -0.90 -13.00
N THR A 57 -3.96 -0.90 -14.35
CA THR A 57 -2.77 -0.57 -15.16
C THR A 57 -3.08 0.25 -16.39
N ASP A 58 -2.14 1.11 -16.81
CA ASP A 58 -2.14 1.81 -18.09
C ASP A 58 -1.36 1.05 -19.19
N SER A 59 -0.81 -0.12 -18.86
CA SER A 59 0.05 -0.89 -19.76
C SER A 59 -0.62 -2.16 -20.26
N ARG A 60 -0.74 -2.29 -21.57
CA ARG A 60 -1.21 -3.54 -22.17
C ARG A 60 -0.26 -4.72 -21.87
N GLU A 61 1.05 -4.48 -21.72
CA GLU A 61 2.01 -5.53 -21.36
C GLU A 61 1.71 -6.08 -19.95
N ILE A 62 1.46 -5.19 -18.96
CA ILE A 62 1.10 -5.61 -17.58
C ILE A 62 -0.24 -6.33 -17.59
N TYR A 63 -1.23 -5.78 -18.29
CA TYR A 63 -2.55 -6.37 -18.42
C TYR A 63 -2.46 -7.82 -18.95
N ASN A 64 -1.76 -8.01 -20.06
CA ASN A 64 -1.59 -9.32 -20.69
C ASN A 64 -0.86 -10.33 -19.79
N GLU A 65 0.14 -9.89 -19.00
CA GLU A 65 0.81 -10.77 -18.04
C GLU A 65 -0.11 -11.16 -16.88
N CYS A 66 -1.01 -10.28 -16.45
CA CYS A 66 -2.03 -10.63 -15.46
C CYS A 66 -3.01 -11.66 -16.02
N GLU A 67 -3.59 -11.42 -17.20
CA GLU A 67 -4.52 -12.38 -17.86
C GLU A 67 -3.88 -13.75 -18.07
N LYS A 68 -2.66 -13.81 -18.58
CA LYS A 68 -1.90 -15.04 -18.79
C LYS A 68 -1.72 -15.87 -17.51
N ASN A 69 -1.74 -15.21 -16.36
CA ASN A 69 -1.60 -15.85 -15.04
C ASN A 69 -2.94 -15.98 -14.28
N ASN A 70 -4.08 -15.81 -14.96
CA ASN A 70 -5.43 -15.87 -14.41
C ASN A 70 -5.69 -14.85 -13.28
N LEU A 71 -5.05 -13.68 -13.34
CA LEU A 71 -5.25 -12.59 -12.41
C LEU A 71 -6.17 -11.54 -13.02
N GLU A 72 -7.05 -10.98 -12.21
CA GLU A 72 -7.92 -9.92 -12.65
C GLU A 72 -7.14 -8.60 -12.84
N ALA A 73 -7.32 -7.97 -14.00
CA ALA A 73 -6.70 -6.70 -14.32
C ALA A 73 -7.67 -5.77 -15.07
N MET A 74 -7.52 -4.47 -14.86
CA MET A 74 -8.30 -3.44 -15.52
C MET A 74 -7.40 -2.40 -16.15
N MET A 75 -7.73 -2.02 -17.41
CA MET A 75 -7.07 -0.90 -18.06
C MET A 75 -7.57 0.42 -17.48
N THR A 76 -6.65 1.30 -17.17
CA THR A 76 -6.89 2.62 -16.59
C THR A 76 -6.19 3.71 -17.41
N LYS A 77 -6.56 4.96 -17.20
CA LYS A 77 -5.95 6.11 -17.88
C LYS A 77 -4.46 6.22 -17.55
N SER A 78 -3.66 6.57 -18.54
CA SER A 78 -2.23 6.87 -18.38
C SER A 78 -1.97 8.24 -17.73
N SER A 79 -2.99 9.12 -17.70
CA SER A 79 -2.89 10.49 -17.17
C SER A 79 -2.89 10.61 -15.66
N HIS A 80 -3.08 9.50 -14.92
CA HIS A 80 -3.06 9.52 -13.46
C HIS A 80 -1.71 9.98 -12.90
N LYS A 81 -1.78 10.93 -11.98
CA LYS A 81 -0.59 11.49 -11.32
C LYS A 81 -0.07 10.59 -10.20
N SER A 82 -0.96 9.82 -9.57
CA SER A 82 -0.62 8.95 -8.44
C SER A 82 -1.18 7.53 -8.59
N GLY A 83 -0.68 6.61 -7.76
CA GLY A 83 -1.26 5.28 -7.62
C GLY A 83 -2.66 5.32 -7.04
N THR A 84 -2.93 6.26 -6.15
CA THR A 84 -4.23 6.42 -5.49
C THR A 84 -5.32 6.86 -6.47
N ASP A 85 -5.01 7.75 -7.42
CA ASP A 85 -5.95 8.14 -8.49
C ASP A 85 -6.32 6.90 -9.34
N ARG A 86 -5.36 6.02 -9.61
CA ARG A 86 -5.58 4.77 -10.36
C ARG A 86 -6.44 3.78 -9.59
N VAL A 87 -6.20 3.65 -8.29
CA VAL A 87 -7.01 2.82 -7.40
C VAL A 87 -8.47 3.30 -7.41
N TYR A 88 -8.69 4.60 -7.36
CA TYR A 88 -10.02 5.16 -7.40
C TYR A 88 -10.71 4.91 -8.75
N GLU A 89 -10.02 5.07 -9.89
CA GLU A 89 -10.61 4.74 -11.21
C GLU A 89 -11.04 3.28 -11.29
N VAL A 90 -10.20 2.33 -10.82
CA VAL A 90 -10.58 0.91 -10.78
C VAL A 90 -11.84 0.71 -9.93
N TYR A 91 -11.89 1.31 -8.74
CA TYR A 91 -13.05 1.23 -7.87
C TYR A 91 -14.32 1.79 -8.54
N GLU A 92 -14.24 2.92 -9.24
CA GLU A 92 -15.38 3.48 -9.99
C GLU A 92 -15.84 2.56 -11.13
N ILE A 93 -14.91 1.95 -11.87
CA ILE A 93 -15.23 1.02 -12.96
C ILE A 93 -15.95 -0.22 -12.45
N LEU A 94 -15.56 -0.74 -11.27
CA LEU A 94 -16.20 -1.89 -10.65
C LEU A 94 -17.69 -1.65 -10.37
N ASN A 95 -18.05 -0.43 -9.98
CA ASN A 95 -19.41 -0.05 -9.62
C ASN A 95 -20.09 -1.04 -8.67
N GLU A 96 -19.33 -1.51 -7.67
CA GLU A 96 -19.74 -2.44 -6.63
C GLU A 96 -19.57 -1.81 -5.25
N ASP A 97 -20.39 -2.24 -4.29
CA ASP A 97 -20.31 -1.77 -2.91
C ASP A 97 -19.26 -2.55 -2.13
N PHE A 98 -18.25 -1.84 -1.65
CA PHE A 98 -17.24 -2.35 -0.72
C PHE A 98 -17.28 -1.55 0.58
N ASP A 99 -16.99 -2.22 1.70
CA ASP A 99 -16.82 -1.52 2.98
C ASP A 99 -15.44 -0.82 3.03
N LEU A 100 -14.40 -1.43 2.44
CA LEU A 100 -13.02 -0.90 2.43
C LEU A 100 -12.31 -1.16 1.10
N ILE A 101 -11.44 -0.23 0.71
CA ILE A 101 -10.57 -0.30 -0.46
C ILE A 101 -9.12 -0.35 0.03
N ILE A 102 -8.39 -1.41 -0.30
CA ILE A 102 -6.99 -1.61 0.03
C ILE A 102 -6.14 -1.23 -1.18
N ASN A 103 -5.34 -0.16 -1.05
CA ASN A 103 -4.32 0.24 -2.01
C ASN A 103 -3.01 -0.48 -1.65
N LEU A 104 -2.72 -1.57 -2.33
CA LEU A 104 -1.53 -2.39 -2.14
C LEU A 104 -0.51 -2.09 -3.23
N GLN A 105 0.71 -1.70 -2.84
CA GLN A 105 1.74 -1.32 -3.80
C GLN A 105 2.24 -2.52 -4.62
N GLY A 106 2.38 -2.32 -5.95
CA GLY A 106 2.81 -3.36 -6.89
C GLY A 106 4.29 -3.78 -6.78
N ASP A 107 5.05 -3.16 -5.91
CA ASP A 107 6.47 -3.42 -5.66
C ASP A 107 6.76 -4.11 -4.32
N LEU A 108 5.73 -4.66 -3.67
CA LEU A 108 5.81 -5.46 -2.45
C LEU A 108 5.59 -6.95 -2.76
N PRO A 109 6.56 -7.67 -3.35
CA PRO A 109 6.36 -9.08 -3.75
C PRO A 109 6.28 -10.05 -2.58
N ILE A 110 6.70 -9.63 -1.39
CA ILE A 110 6.69 -10.43 -0.16
C ILE A 110 6.07 -9.59 0.95
N PHE A 111 4.91 -10.02 1.43
CA PHE A 111 4.27 -9.48 2.63
C PHE A 111 3.44 -10.58 3.31
N LYS A 112 3.23 -10.45 4.59
CA LYS A 112 2.47 -11.41 5.39
C LYS A 112 1.03 -10.93 5.56
N LYS A 113 0.15 -11.89 5.85
CA LYS A 113 -1.28 -11.64 6.05
C LYS A 113 -1.56 -10.63 7.16
N ASP A 114 -0.79 -10.68 8.25
CA ASP A 114 -0.95 -9.80 9.40
C ASP A 114 -0.84 -8.30 9.05
N LEU A 115 -0.09 -7.94 8.02
CA LEU A 115 -0.03 -6.57 7.52
C LEU A 115 -1.42 -6.04 7.15
N LEU A 116 -2.13 -6.77 6.29
CA LEU A 116 -3.46 -6.35 5.83
C LEU A 116 -4.53 -6.59 6.90
N GLU A 117 -4.47 -7.70 7.64
CA GLU A 117 -5.43 -8.00 8.70
C GLU A 117 -5.42 -6.96 9.82
N LYS A 118 -4.23 -6.60 10.32
CA LYS A 118 -4.09 -5.58 11.37
C LYS A 118 -4.53 -4.22 10.87
N THR A 119 -4.12 -3.82 9.65
CA THR A 119 -4.49 -2.53 9.09
C THR A 119 -6.01 -2.44 8.83
N THR A 120 -6.64 -3.51 8.36
CA THR A 120 -8.11 -3.58 8.18
C THR A 120 -8.83 -3.48 9.53
N LYS A 121 -8.28 -4.08 10.57
CA LYS A 121 -8.87 -4.07 11.92
C LYS A 121 -8.95 -2.67 12.53
N LEU A 122 -8.13 -1.72 12.10
CA LEU A 122 -8.20 -0.33 12.54
C LEU A 122 -9.58 0.29 12.32
N PHE A 123 -10.32 -0.16 11.31
CA PHE A 123 -11.67 0.33 10.98
C PHE A 123 -12.79 -0.21 11.89
N SER A 124 -12.42 -0.93 12.95
CA SER A 124 -13.34 -1.14 14.10
C SER A 124 -13.56 0.14 14.91
N ASP A 125 -12.73 1.15 14.70
CA ASP A 125 -12.87 2.51 15.21
C ASP A 125 -13.46 3.38 14.09
N ASP A 126 -14.70 3.82 14.26
CA ASP A 126 -15.44 4.60 13.24
C ASP A 126 -14.79 5.94 12.93
N SER A 127 -13.93 6.45 13.83
CA SER A 127 -13.21 7.72 13.65
C SER A 127 -12.04 7.64 12.67
N VAL A 128 -11.66 6.44 12.22
CA VAL A 128 -10.57 6.23 11.25
C VAL A 128 -11.06 6.53 9.84
N ASP A 129 -10.38 7.43 9.14
CA ASP A 129 -10.63 7.73 7.74
C ASP A 129 -9.72 6.90 6.83
N ILE A 130 -8.43 6.81 7.18
CA ILE A 130 -7.40 6.11 6.44
C ILE A 130 -6.61 5.22 7.40
N GLY A 131 -6.45 3.95 7.04
CA GLY A 131 -5.59 3.01 7.76
C GLY A 131 -4.25 2.82 7.03
N SER A 132 -3.15 2.72 7.77
CA SER A 132 -1.85 2.34 7.23
C SER A 132 -1.03 1.59 8.28
N ALA A 133 0.20 1.22 7.95
CA ALA A 133 1.03 0.42 8.85
C ALA A 133 2.43 1.01 9.04
N VAL A 134 3.05 0.65 10.15
CA VAL A 134 4.44 0.96 10.46
C VAL A 134 5.15 -0.28 11.00
N CYS A 135 6.48 -0.27 10.97
CA CYS A 135 7.32 -1.23 11.69
C CYS A 135 8.45 -0.49 12.39
N ASP A 136 9.25 -1.20 13.16
CA ASP A 136 10.42 -0.60 13.81
C ASP A 136 11.34 0.02 12.76
N LEU A 137 11.88 1.20 13.06
CA LEU A 137 12.88 1.87 12.25
C LEU A 137 14.27 1.33 12.60
N GLU A 138 15.00 0.81 11.62
CA GLU A 138 16.38 0.36 11.81
C GLU A 138 17.35 1.55 11.82
N ASP A 139 18.46 1.43 12.53
CA ASP A 139 19.49 2.49 12.60
C ASP A 139 20.01 2.90 11.21
N SER A 140 20.12 1.91 10.30
CA SER A 140 20.54 2.13 8.90
C SER A 140 19.56 2.98 8.09
N GLU A 141 18.28 3.03 8.53
CA GLU A 141 17.20 3.71 7.82
C GLU A 141 17.02 5.18 8.26
N ILE A 142 17.56 5.54 9.43
CA ILE A 142 17.36 6.88 10.02
C ILE A 142 17.76 7.99 9.03
N ASN A 143 18.90 7.85 8.37
CA ASN A 143 19.45 8.84 7.44
C ASN A 143 19.11 8.53 5.97
N ASP A 144 18.35 7.47 5.66
CA ASP A 144 17.95 7.18 4.29
C ASP A 144 16.70 7.98 3.90
N ASN A 145 16.87 8.97 3.04
CA ASN A 145 15.81 9.83 2.53
C ASN A 145 14.80 9.10 1.59
N ASN A 146 15.13 7.89 1.13
CA ASN A 146 14.19 7.09 0.34
C ASN A 146 13.11 6.46 1.23
N ILE A 147 13.43 6.23 2.50
CA ILE A 147 12.52 5.64 3.48
C ILE A 147 11.64 6.72 4.10
N VAL A 148 10.35 6.52 4.02
CA VAL A 148 9.37 7.38 4.70
C VAL A 148 9.26 6.95 6.15
N LYS A 149 9.35 7.90 7.05
CA LYS A 149 9.14 7.70 8.48
C LYS A 149 7.81 8.31 8.88
N ALA A 150 7.14 7.67 9.83
CA ALA A 150 5.93 8.17 10.47
C ALA A 150 6.19 8.45 11.95
N ARG A 151 5.70 9.59 12.42
CA ARG A 151 5.64 9.90 13.86
C ARG A 151 4.27 9.50 14.39
N VAL A 152 4.24 8.62 15.40
CA VAL A 152 3.02 8.15 16.03
C VAL A 152 3.30 7.75 17.48
N VAL A 153 2.38 8.05 18.38
CA VAL A 153 2.39 7.50 19.73
C VAL A 153 1.47 6.28 19.70
N LEU A 154 2.05 5.10 19.89
CA LEU A 154 1.32 3.84 19.91
C LEU A 154 0.75 3.57 21.29
N ASP A 155 -0.45 3.01 21.32
CA ASP A 155 -1.10 2.50 22.51
C ASP A 155 -0.68 1.04 22.85
N ASP A 156 -1.32 0.43 23.86
CA ASP A 156 -1.03 -0.95 24.27
C ASP A 156 -1.42 -2.01 23.22
N TYR A 157 -2.11 -1.62 22.15
CA TYR A 157 -2.48 -2.47 21.02
C TYR A 157 -1.59 -2.27 19.80
N ASP A 158 -0.48 -1.51 19.94
CA ASP A 158 0.38 -1.11 18.85
C ASP A 158 -0.32 -0.24 17.78
N GLU A 159 -1.34 0.54 18.17
CA GLU A 159 -2.12 1.41 17.29
C GLU A 159 -1.99 2.88 17.72
N GLY A 160 -2.09 3.82 16.76
CA GLY A 160 -2.09 5.25 17.06
C GLY A 160 -2.38 6.11 15.84
N PHE A 161 -2.86 7.34 16.06
CA PHE A 161 -3.03 8.29 14.98
C PHE A 161 -1.70 8.92 14.57
N ALA A 162 -1.47 8.99 13.25
CA ALA A 162 -0.29 9.63 12.70
C ALA A 162 -0.22 11.10 13.10
N LEU A 163 0.93 11.52 13.62
CA LEU A 163 1.21 12.91 13.97
C LEU A 163 1.96 13.63 12.85
N ASP A 164 2.80 12.92 12.10
CA ASP A 164 3.52 13.47 10.95
C ASP A 164 4.13 12.36 10.08
N PHE A 165 4.48 12.71 8.82
CA PHE A 165 5.27 11.86 7.93
C PHE A 165 6.44 12.67 7.36
N MET A 166 7.63 12.04 7.32
CA MET A 166 8.87 12.73 6.96
C MET A 166 9.87 11.78 6.31
N ARG A 167 10.87 12.35 5.66
CA ARG A 167 12.02 11.58 5.12
C ARG A 167 13.28 11.74 5.98
N THR A 168 13.42 12.88 6.64
CA THR A 168 14.52 13.18 7.57
C THR A 168 13.97 13.32 8.98
N VAL A 169 14.73 12.92 9.98
CA VAL A 169 14.33 12.98 11.39
C VAL A 169 15.44 13.60 12.24
N ASP A 170 15.05 14.48 13.16
CA ASP A 170 15.97 15.09 14.13
C ASP A 170 16.01 14.29 15.45
N CYS A 171 14.99 13.46 15.70
CA CYS A 171 14.85 12.66 16.89
C CYS A 171 14.06 11.40 16.57
N THR A 172 14.52 10.25 17.05
CA THR A 172 13.91 8.93 16.76
C THR A 172 12.77 8.53 17.71
N LYS A 173 12.46 9.33 18.72
CA LYS A 173 11.37 9.03 19.67
C LYS A 173 10.03 9.02 18.94
N ASN A 174 9.29 7.91 19.08
CA ASN A 174 7.99 7.69 18.44
C ASN A 174 8.04 7.79 16.89
N ILE A 175 9.18 7.45 16.31
CA ILE A 175 9.40 7.41 14.86
C ILE A 175 9.52 5.96 14.43
N TYR A 176 8.80 5.61 13.37
CA TYR A 176 8.73 4.27 12.82
C TYR A 176 8.94 4.30 11.30
N HIS A 177 9.36 3.18 10.73
CA HIS A 177 9.37 3.00 9.27
C HIS A 177 7.91 2.89 8.78
N HIS A 178 7.50 3.74 7.87
CA HIS A 178 6.16 3.73 7.30
C HIS A 178 6.06 2.75 6.13
N ILE A 179 5.11 1.83 6.21
CA ILE A 179 4.81 0.86 5.14
C ILE A 179 3.72 1.44 4.26
N GLY A 180 4.00 1.62 2.97
CA GLY A 180 3.14 2.31 2.00
C GLY A 180 1.87 1.56 1.56
N VAL A 181 1.24 0.80 2.46
CA VAL A 181 -0.08 0.21 2.27
C VAL A 181 -1.12 1.14 2.86
N TYR A 182 -2.19 1.43 2.12
CA TYR A 182 -3.27 2.28 2.61
C TYR A 182 -4.62 1.60 2.45
N ILE A 183 -5.48 1.77 3.45
CA ILE A 183 -6.86 1.31 3.41
C ILE A 183 -7.77 2.52 3.59
N TYR A 184 -8.79 2.60 2.76
CA TYR A 184 -9.72 3.72 2.73
C TYR A 184 -11.16 3.24 2.86
N LYS A 185 -12.01 4.06 3.51
CA LYS A 185 -13.45 4.02 3.25
C LYS A 185 -13.72 4.56 1.85
N PRO A 186 -14.68 4.03 1.08
CA PRO A 186 -14.93 4.47 -0.30
C PRO A 186 -15.19 5.96 -0.46
N ASN A 187 -15.99 6.55 0.44
CA ASN A 187 -16.26 7.98 0.43
C ASN A 187 -14.99 8.82 0.69
N VAL A 188 -14.14 8.38 1.62
CA VAL A 188 -12.87 9.04 1.93
C VAL A 188 -11.93 9.01 0.71
N LEU A 189 -11.81 7.86 0.03
CA LEU A 189 -11.00 7.76 -1.18
C LEU A 189 -11.51 8.69 -2.29
N LYS A 190 -12.81 8.73 -2.52
CA LYS A 190 -13.47 9.63 -3.49
C LYS A 190 -13.15 11.09 -3.22
N GLU A 191 -13.31 11.51 -1.97
CA GLU A 191 -13.00 12.89 -1.55
C GLU A 191 -11.50 13.17 -1.71
N PHE A 192 -10.64 12.28 -1.23
CA PHE A 192 -9.18 12.44 -1.25
C PHE A 192 -8.62 12.69 -2.65
N VAL A 193 -9.06 11.91 -3.66
CA VAL A 193 -8.57 12.10 -5.04
C VAL A 193 -9.07 13.39 -5.68
N SER A 194 -10.15 13.99 -5.16
CA SER A 194 -10.67 15.29 -5.62
C SER A 194 -9.89 16.48 -5.05
N LEU A 195 -9.10 16.28 -3.99
CA LEU A 195 -8.35 17.35 -3.34
C LEU A 195 -7.18 17.82 -4.20
N LEU A 196 -6.92 19.11 -4.17
CA LEU A 196 -5.71 19.69 -4.72
C LEU A 196 -4.50 19.27 -3.87
N GLN A 197 -3.35 19.06 -4.53
CA GLN A 197 -2.11 18.80 -3.84
C GLN A 197 -1.80 19.90 -2.82
N SER A 198 -1.57 19.48 -1.57
CA SER A 198 -1.27 20.39 -0.47
C SER A 198 0.17 20.93 -0.54
N LYS A 199 0.46 21.97 0.25
CA LYS A 199 1.81 22.54 0.33
C LYS A 199 2.81 21.52 0.86
N ARG A 200 2.50 20.87 2.01
CA ARG A 200 3.41 19.88 2.61
C ARG A 200 3.58 18.63 1.74
N GLU A 201 2.54 18.22 1.01
CA GLU A 201 2.66 17.14 0.02
C GLU A 201 3.72 17.42 -1.03
N LYS A 202 3.68 18.64 -1.61
CA LYS A 202 4.66 19.06 -2.64
C LYS A 202 6.07 19.21 -2.08
N GLU A 203 6.20 19.83 -0.92
CA GLU A 203 7.50 20.08 -0.27
C GLU A 203 8.21 18.79 0.13
N ARG A 204 7.44 17.80 0.65
CA ARG A 204 7.99 16.54 1.14
C ARG A 204 7.95 15.40 0.13
N ASN A 205 7.22 15.60 -0.97
CA ASN A 205 6.90 14.56 -1.95
C ASN A 205 6.28 13.33 -1.27
N LEU A 206 5.25 13.57 -0.43
CA LEU A 206 4.53 12.58 0.36
C LEU A 206 3.03 12.80 0.22
N GLU A 207 2.34 11.92 -0.53
CA GLU A 207 0.91 12.06 -0.86
C GLU A 207 0.01 12.09 0.38
N GLN A 208 0.33 11.32 1.40
CA GLN A 208 -0.43 11.26 2.66
C GLN A 208 -0.46 12.60 3.43
N MET A 209 0.46 13.52 3.14
CA MET A 209 0.40 14.86 3.71
C MET A 209 -0.83 15.63 3.24
N ARG A 210 -1.35 15.35 2.03
CA ARG A 210 -2.61 15.92 1.54
C ARG A 210 -3.77 15.56 2.45
N ALA A 211 -3.84 14.30 2.89
CA ALA A 211 -4.87 13.87 3.82
C ALA A 211 -4.74 14.60 5.17
N MET A 212 -3.54 14.64 5.75
CA MET A 212 -3.31 15.34 7.03
C MET A 212 -3.62 16.83 6.95
N ASP A 213 -3.27 17.49 5.84
CA ASP A 213 -3.52 18.92 5.63
C ASP A 213 -5.02 19.25 5.47
N ASN A 214 -5.84 18.24 5.15
CA ASN A 214 -7.29 18.33 5.07
C ASN A 214 -8.01 17.65 6.25
N ASN A 215 -7.30 17.43 7.37
CA ASN A 215 -7.80 16.92 8.64
C ASN A 215 -8.35 15.47 8.59
N TYR A 216 -7.99 14.67 7.60
CA TYR A 216 -8.28 13.24 7.61
C TYR A 216 -7.44 12.54 8.69
N LYS A 217 -8.09 11.65 9.42
CA LYS A 217 -7.47 10.87 10.50
C LYS A 217 -6.82 9.62 9.93
N ILE A 218 -5.49 9.62 9.85
CA ILE A 218 -4.71 8.45 9.47
C ILE A 218 -4.35 7.68 10.73
N LYS A 219 -4.87 6.47 10.90
CA LYS A 219 -4.49 5.58 12.00
C LYS A 219 -3.47 4.57 11.51
N LEU A 220 -2.44 4.33 12.31
CA LEU A 220 -1.33 3.43 12.02
C LEU A 220 -1.37 2.25 12.98
N VAL A 221 -1.02 1.06 12.49
CA VAL A 221 -0.77 -0.11 13.31
C VAL A 221 0.67 -0.58 13.12
N LYS A 222 1.31 -0.97 14.22
CA LYS A 222 2.65 -1.55 14.16
C LYS A 222 2.58 -3.04 13.80
N VAL A 223 3.37 -3.43 12.79
CA VAL A 223 3.56 -4.83 12.42
C VAL A 223 4.99 -5.27 12.75
N GLY A 224 5.16 -6.55 13.03
CA GLY A 224 6.43 -7.10 13.50
C GLY A 224 7.48 -7.33 12.40
N HIS A 225 7.27 -6.82 11.18
CA HIS A 225 8.19 -7.03 10.06
C HIS A 225 8.05 -5.92 9.04
N ASN A 226 9.17 -5.59 8.38
CA ASN A 226 9.21 -4.69 7.24
C ASN A 226 9.06 -5.52 5.96
N PRO A 227 7.96 -5.38 5.18
CA PRO A 227 7.85 -6.05 3.88
C PRO A 227 8.86 -5.43 2.90
N PRO A 228 9.78 -6.25 2.32
CA PRO A 228 10.80 -5.71 1.43
C PRO A 228 10.17 -5.18 0.13
N SER A 229 10.35 -3.89 -0.15
CA SER A 229 10.00 -3.27 -1.42
C SER A 229 11.13 -3.39 -2.44
N VAL A 230 10.78 -3.33 -3.73
CA VAL A 230 11.76 -3.35 -4.82
C VAL A 230 11.77 -2.00 -5.52
N ASP A 231 12.80 -1.21 -5.27
CA ASP A 231 13.00 0.08 -5.93
C ASP A 231 14.23 0.13 -6.82
N THR A 232 15.24 -0.67 -6.48
CA THR A 232 16.53 -0.73 -7.17
C THR A 232 16.81 -2.10 -7.75
N ILE A 233 17.88 -2.22 -8.53
CA ILE A 233 18.35 -3.52 -9.04
C ILE A 233 18.91 -4.38 -7.89
N GLU A 234 19.45 -3.76 -6.85
CA GLU A 234 19.96 -4.41 -5.66
C GLU A 234 18.82 -5.04 -4.85
N ASP A 235 17.71 -4.34 -4.69
CA ASP A 235 16.52 -4.89 -4.03
C ASP A 235 15.97 -6.07 -4.81
N LEU A 236 15.90 -5.94 -6.14
CA LEU A 236 15.46 -7.05 -7.01
C LEU A 236 16.34 -8.28 -6.85
N LYS A 237 17.68 -8.11 -6.73
CA LYS A 237 18.59 -9.23 -6.48
C LYS A 237 18.33 -9.90 -5.12
N LYS A 238 18.11 -9.10 -4.06
CA LYS A 238 17.78 -9.62 -2.71
C LYS A 238 16.49 -10.43 -2.74
N ILE A 239 15.44 -9.90 -3.38
CA ILE A 239 14.16 -10.60 -3.52
C ILE A 239 14.30 -11.90 -4.30
N ARG A 240 15.02 -11.92 -5.42
CA ARG A 240 15.29 -13.15 -6.19
C ARG A 240 16.01 -14.23 -5.36
N LEU A 241 16.96 -13.82 -4.54
CA LEU A 241 17.65 -14.74 -3.63
C LEU A 241 16.69 -15.30 -2.57
N HIS A 242 15.79 -14.47 -2.05
CA HIS A 242 14.77 -14.93 -1.10
C HIS A 242 13.85 -15.99 -1.71
N PHE A 243 13.31 -15.73 -2.90
CA PHE A 243 12.45 -16.70 -3.61
C PHE A 243 13.20 -18.00 -3.94
N LYS A 244 14.47 -17.92 -4.36
CA LYS A 244 15.29 -19.09 -4.65
C LYS A 244 15.54 -19.96 -3.41
N LYS A 245 15.77 -19.34 -2.24
CA LYS A 245 16.03 -20.06 -0.98
C LYS A 245 14.80 -20.77 -0.43
N ASN A 246 13.60 -20.23 -0.69
CA ASN A 246 12.36 -20.76 -0.15
C ASN A 246 11.57 -21.64 -1.14
N ASN A 247 12.16 -22.01 -2.29
CA ASN A 247 11.55 -22.86 -3.33
C ASN A 247 10.18 -22.37 -3.83
N PHE A 248 9.99 -21.04 -3.95
CA PHE A 248 8.79 -20.43 -4.53
C PHE A 248 8.89 -20.30 -6.05
#